data_288f7e62e32e0dbc5f56d1d0355098e0
#
_entry.id   288f7e62e32e0dbc5f56d1d0355098e0
#
_cell.length_a   1.000
_cell.length_b   1.000
_cell.length_c   1.000
_cell.angle_alpha   90.00
_cell.angle_beta   90.00
_cell.angle_gamma   90.00
#
_symmetry.space_group_name_H-M   'P 1'
#
loop_
_entity.id
_entity.type
_entity.pdbx_description
1 polymer ?
#
loop_
_entity_poly.entity_id
_entity_poly.type
_entity_poly.pdbx_seq_one_letter_code
_entity_poly.pdbx_strand_id
1 'polypeptide(L)'
;TISSNGWTSFEPCYIDYFWNMSIPMYMGPKALLAPFSDDLETIDSDGDGDIDVWIHVYTWNDVANGRFIIEWSRALNGYDEVTEETFEMVLYDQNAMPTESGDGVIDFQYLEVEDVDVTKNYSTVGIEAPEKNYGLQYVFNNVYAAGAAPLEDERAIRFTTEAPDNYVAPLEVVEGWNPSGFALNPAYPNPFNPLTTMDLTVPFSEFVKITVIDILGREVAQLQKGVMVPGYYKISWNGQTRSGKSVASGTYFVVMTYAEKSKIQK
;
A
#
# COMPACT_ATOMS: atom_id res chain seq x y z
N THR A 1 -14.67 5.62 12.25
CA THR A 1 -15.18 6.29 11.03
C THR A 1 -15.48 5.25 9.98
N ILE A 2 -16.60 5.39 9.28
CA ILE A 2 -16.97 4.62 8.08
C ILE A 2 -17.18 5.64 6.97
N SER A 3 -16.57 5.43 5.82
CA SER A 3 -16.70 6.27 4.63
C SER A 3 -17.59 5.61 3.59
N SER A 4 -18.37 6.41 2.85
CA SER A 4 -19.07 5.92 1.65
C SER A 4 -18.12 5.39 0.58
N ASN A 5 -16.88 5.90 0.54
CA ASN A 5 -15.85 5.53 -0.42
C ASN A 5 -15.12 4.22 -0.06
N GLY A 6 -15.84 3.23 0.47
CA GLY A 6 -15.38 1.85 0.58
C GLY A 6 -14.26 1.60 1.59
N TRP A 7 -14.13 2.43 2.63
CA TRP A 7 -13.14 2.23 3.67
C TRP A 7 -13.66 2.56 5.06
N THR A 8 -12.97 2.06 6.07
CA THR A 8 -13.22 2.41 7.47
C THR A 8 -11.92 2.59 8.24
N SER A 9 -12.00 3.26 9.39
CA SER A 9 -10.89 3.48 10.31
C SER A 9 -11.35 3.32 11.75
N PHE A 10 -10.53 2.68 12.57
CA PHE A 10 -10.77 2.59 14.01
C PHE A 10 -10.56 3.92 14.74
N GLU A 11 -9.88 4.88 14.10
CA GLU A 11 -9.70 6.21 14.65
C GLU A 11 -10.69 7.23 14.04
N PRO A 12 -11.02 8.32 14.76
CA PRO A 12 -11.77 9.41 14.17
C PRO A 12 -11.01 10.00 12.98
N CYS A 13 -11.68 10.07 11.85
CA CYS A 13 -11.14 10.68 10.63
C CYS A 13 -12.18 11.59 10.01
N TYR A 14 -11.75 12.76 9.54
CA TYR A 14 -12.57 13.78 8.87
C TYR A 14 -12.04 14.02 7.44
N ILE A 15 -11.42 13.01 6.84
CA ILE A 15 -10.93 13.09 5.48
C ILE A 15 -12.12 12.88 4.55
N ASP A 16 -12.33 13.82 3.66
CA ASP A 16 -13.36 13.84 2.63
C ASP A 16 -12.79 13.56 1.23
N TYR A 17 -11.55 13.05 1.16
CA TYR A 17 -10.94 12.69 -0.12
C TYR A 17 -11.52 11.38 -0.67
N PHE A 18 -11.84 11.39 -1.95
CA PHE A 18 -12.14 10.20 -2.73
C PHE A 18 -10.87 9.51 -3.28
N TRP A 19 -9.74 10.23 -3.30
CA TRP A 19 -8.48 9.72 -3.85
C TRP A 19 -7.96 8.57 -3.00
N ASN A 20 -7.88 7.40 -3.61
CA ASN A 20 -7.22 6.26 -3.04
C ASN A 20 -5.69 6.33 -3.25
N MET A 21 -4.95 5.65 -2.41
CA MET A 21 -3.48 5.61 -2.43
C MET A 21 -3.00 4.21 -2.07
N SER A 22 -1.75 3.92 -2.45
CA SER A 22 -1.10 2.69 -1.98
C SER A 22 -0.99 2.64 -0.46
N ILE A 23 -1.12 1.45 0.11
CA ILE A 23 -0.92 1.17 1.54
C ILE A 23 0.58 0.87 1.79
N PRO A 24 1.24 1.47 2.82
CA PRO A 24 0.69 2.44 3.78
C PRO A 24 0.37 3.80 3.16
N MET A 25 -0.79 4.34 3.52
CA MET A 25 -1.35 5.54 2.91
C MET A 25 -0.93 6.79 3.70
N TYR A 26 0.03 7.55 3.19
CA TYR A 26 0.61 8.70 3.92
C TYR A 26 -0.43 9.75 4.35
N MET A 27 -1.36 10.12 3.46
CA MET A 27 -2.39 11.13 3.73
C MET A 27 -3.76 10.55 4.11
N GLY A 28 -3.92 9.23 4.07
CA GLY A 28 -5.15 8.54 4.42
C GLY A 28 -5.46 8.51 5.92
N PRO A 29 -6.55 7.87 6.32
CA PRO A 29 -6.87 7.64 7.71
C PRO A 29 -5.86 6.71 8.38
N LYS A 30 -5.76 6.76 9.71
CA LYS A 30 -5.00 5.81 10.49
C LYS A 30 -5.80 4.53 10.73
N ALA A 31 -5.11 3.41 10.96
CA ALA A 31 -5.78 2.13 11.19
C ALA A 31 -6.85 1.85 10.12
N LEU A 32 -6.46 2.02 8.86
CA LEU A 32 -7.33 1.88 7.70
C LEU A 32 -7.67 0.42 7.45
N LEU A 33 -8.94 0.16 7.20
CA LEU A 33 -9.45 -1.06 6.59
C LEU A 33 -10.16 -0.67 5.30
N ALA A 34 -9.66 -1.13 4.17
CA ALA A 34 -10.13 -0.78 2.84
C ALA A 34 -10.56 -2.05 2.10
N PRO A 35 -11.82 -2.49 2.24
CA PRO A 35 -12.32 -3.58 1.41
C PRO A 35 -12.37 -3.23 -0.07
N PHE A 36 -12.72 -2.00 -0.42
CA PHE A 36 -12.68 -1.48 -1.78
C PHE A 36 -12.70 0.05 -1.72
N SER A 37 -11.54 0.65 -1.38
CA SER A 37 -11.44 2.12 -1.31
C SER A 37 -11.31 2.67 -2.72
N ASP A 38 -12.33 3.42 -3.14
CA ASP A 38 -12.44 4.02 -4.46
C ASP A 38 -13.32 5.28 -4.40
N ASP A 39 -13.46 5.96 -5.51
CA ASP A 39 -14.42 7.06 -5.68
C ASP A 39 -15.82 6.47 -5.92
N LEU A 40 -16.51 6.17 -4.83
CA LEU A 40 -17.85 5.59 -4.88
C LEU A 40 -18.91 6.67 -4.70
N GLU A 41 -19.82 6.75 -5.66
CA GLU A 41 -20.75 7.86 -5.80
C GLU A 41 -22.22 7.48 -5.72
N THR A 42 -23.05 8.50 -5.50
CA THR A 42 -24.49 8.50 -5.75
C THR A 42 -24.76 9.29 -7.01
N ILE A 43 -25.74 8.90 -7.81
CA ILE A 43 -26.02 9.58 -9.08
C ILE A 43 -27.42 10.18 -9.13
N ASP A 44 -27.46 11.41 -9.63
CA ASP A 44 -28.60 12.11 -10.20
C ASP A 44 -28.47 11.99 -11.73
N SER A 45 -29.10 10.97 -12.30
CA SER A 45 -28.86 10.58 -13.70
C SER A 45 -29.57 11.50 -14.71
N ASP A 46 -30.59 12.26 -14.28
CA ASP A 46 -31.34 13.16 -15.15
C ASP A 46 -31.11 14.65 -14.87
N GLY A 47 -30.37 14.97 -13.80
CA GLY A 47 -29.98 16.33 -13.43
C GLY A 47 -31.12 17.16 -12.82
N ASP A 48 -32.11 16.52 -12.27
CA ASP A 48 -33.26 17.21 -11.67
C ASP A 48 -33.04 17.63 -10.20
N GLY A 49 -31.96 17.16 -9.60
CA GLY A 49 -31.54 17.43 -8.22
C GLY A 49 -31.98 16.36 -7.21
N ASP A 50 -32.71 15.35 -7.66
CA ASP A 50 -33.01 14.16 -6.88
C ASP A 50 -32.03 13.03 -7.21
N ILE A 51 -31.59 12.27 -6.20
CA ILE A 51 -30.65 11.18 -6.41
C ILE A 51 -31.40 9.92 -6.85
N ASP A 52 -31.11 9.44 -8.05
CA ASP A 52 -31.72 8.24 -8.65
C ASP A 52 -31.11 6.94 -8.10
N VAL A 53 -29.81 6.95 -7.90
CA VAL A 53 -29.06 5.80 -7.36
C VAL A 53 -28.32 6.20 -6.10
N TRP A 54 -28.66 5.55 -5.02
CA TRP A 54 -28.06 5.79 -3.71
C TRP A 54 -27.06 4.68 -3.35
N ILE A 55 -25.88 5.07 -2.92
CA ILE A 55 -25.02 4.17 -2.17
C ILE A 55 -25.63 3.96 -0.78
N HIS A 56 -25.73 2.73 -0.36
CA HIS A 56 -26.18 2.39 0.98
C HIS A 56 -25.04 1.73 1.77
N VAL A 57 -24.72 2.32 2.93
CA VAL A 57 -23.79 1.71 3.86
C VAL A 57 -24.57 1.22 5.07
N TYR A 58 -24.63 -0.10 5.22
CA TYR A 58 -25.31 -0.75 6.33
C TYR A 58 -24.31 -1.21 7.38
N THR A 59 -24.77 -1.24 8.63
CA THR A 59 -24.01 -1.86 9.72
C THR A 59 -24.87 -2.80 10.50
N TRP A 60 -24.32 -3.94 10.88
CA TRP A 60 -25.01 -4.91 11.71
C TRP A 60 -24.09 -5.45 12.81
N ASN A 61 -24.51 -5.29 14.07
CA ASN A 61 -23.84 -5.93 15.20
C ASN A 61 -24.51 -7.28 15.48
N ASP A 62 -23.96 -8.33 14.89
CA ASP A 62 -24.41 -9.72 15.04
C ASP A 62 -23.81 -10.33 16.31
N VAL A 63 -24.33 -9.92 17.45
CA VAL A 63 -23.86 -10.35 18.77
C VAL A 63 -23.96 -11.87 18.96
N ALA A 64 -24.97 -12.50 18.33
CA ALA A 64 -25.17 -13.94 18.43
C ALA A 64 -24.04 -14.75 17.82
N ASN A 65 -23.41 -14.22 16.77
CA ASN A 65 -22.29 -14.85 16.07
C ASN A 65 -20.96 -14.16 16.34
N GLY A 66 -20.92 -13.18 17.26
CA GLY A 66 -19.70 -12.46 17.65
C GLY A 66 -19.02 -11.76 16.50
N ARG A 67 -19.78 -11.00 15.68
CA ARG A 67 -19.23 -10.27 14.56
C ARG A 67 -19.93 -8.92 14.34
N PHE A 68 -19.18 -7.99 13.77
CA PHE A 68 -19.70 -6.70 13.31
C PHE A 68 -19.49 -6.61 11.79
N ILE A 69 -20.57 -6.30 11.07
CA ILE A 69 -20.59 -6.28 9.61
C ILE A 69 -20.81 -4.85 9.15
N ILE A 70 -20.06 -4.43 8.12
CA ILE A 70 -20.26 -3.19 7.39
C ILE A 70 -20.41 -3.57 5.93
N GLU A 71 -21.55 -3.24 5.33
CA GLU A 71 -21.85 -3.51 3.92
C GLU A 71 -21.97 -2.19 3.16
N TRP A 72 -21.28 -2.11 2.02
CA TRP A 72 -21.51 -1.12 0.98
C TRP A 72 -22.33 -1.80 -0.11
N SER A 73 -23.54 -1.33 -0.29
CA SER A 73 -24.54 -1.97 -1.16
C SER A 73 -24.85 -1.05 -2.32
N ARG A 74 -24.66 -1.56 -3.54
CA ARG A 74 -24.91 -0.86 -4.80
C ARG A 74 -24.19 0.48 -4.88
N ALA A 75 -22.93 0.49 -4.52
CA ALA A 75 -22.05 1.64 -4.65
C ALA A 75 -21.67 1.81 -6.12
N LEU A 76 -21.95 2.94 -6.72
CA LEU A 76 -21.55 3.21 -8.10
C LEU A 76 -20.07 3.62 -8.14
N ASN A 77 -19.36 3.06 -9.11
CA ASN A 77 -18.00 3.49 -9.40
C ASN A 77 -18.01 4.87 -10.06
N GLY A 78 -17.30 5.84 -9.46
CA GLY A 78 -17.25 7.22 -9.94
C GLY A 78 -16.51 7.41 -11.27
N TYR A 79 -15.88 6.36 -11.81
CA TYR A 79 -15.21 6.41 -13.10
C TYR A 79 -16.19 6.27 -14.28
N ASP A 80 -17.08 5.29 -14.23
CA ASP A 80 -18.01 5.00 -15.32
C ASP A 80 -19.47 5.34 -14.99
N GLU A 81 -19.78 5.58 -13.70
CA GLU A 81 -21.10 5.99 -13.19
C GLU A 81 -22.23 4.97 -13.52
N VAL A 82 -21.88 3.73 -13.82
CA VAL A 82 -22.83 2.66 -14.16
C VAL A 82 -22.54 1.31 -13.50
N THR A 83 -21.29 1.03 -13.17
CA THR A 83 -20.89 -0.21 -12.52
C THR A 83 -21.24 -0.14 -11.03
N GLU A 84 -22.06 -1.07 -10.57
CA GLU A 84 -22.46 -1.18 -9.16
C GLU A 84 -21.56 -2.18 -8.44
N GLU A 85 -21.07 -1.77 -7.26
CA GLU A 85 -20.23 -2.57 -6.38
C GLU A 85 -21.04 -2.95 -5.12
N THR A 86 -20.99 -4.21 -4.73
CA THR A 86 -21.59 -4.69 -3.48
C THR A 86 -20.59 -5.56 -2.73
N PHE A 87 -20.14 -5.07 -1.61
CA PHE A 87 -19.14 -5.75 -0.79
C PHE A 87 -19.33 -5.46 0.69
N GLU A 88 -18.77 -6.33 1.53
CA GLU A 88 -18.83 -6.15 2.97
C GLU A 88 -17.49 -6.42 3.65
N MET A 89 -17.38 -5.88 4.85
CA MET A 89 -16.33 -6.19 5.80
C MET A 89 -16.92 -6.80 7.05
N VAL A 90 -16.36 -7.93 7.47
CA VAL A 90 -16.75 -8.63 8.69
C VAL A 90 -15.61 -8.58 9.70
N LEU A 91 -15.86 -7.98 10.85
CA LEU A 91 -14.94 -7.94 11.99
C LEU A 91 -15.41 -8.97 13.02
N TYR A 92 -14.56 -9.95 13.33
CA TYR A 92 -14.89 -11.00 14.29
C TYR A 92 -14.40 -10.67 15.70
N ASP A 93 -15.27 -10.94 16.67
CA ASP A 93 -14.88 -10.95 18.08
C ASP A 93 -13.97 -12.14 18.36
N GLN A 94 -12.94 -11.92 19.17
CA GLN A 94 -11.97 -12.96 19.53
C GLN A 94 -12.58 -14.14 20.29
N ASN A 95 -13.73 -13.97 20.96
CA ASN A 95 -14.44 -15.09 21.57
C ASN A 95 -15.15 -15.97 20.53
N ALA A 96 -15.52 -15.41 19.38
CA ALA A 96 -16.15 -16.14 18.28
C ALA A 96 -15.10 -16.76 17.34
N MET A 97 -13.99 -16.04 17.13
CA MET A 97 -12.91 -16.46 16.25
C MET A 97 -11.55 -16.20 16.91
N PRO A 98 -11.15 -17.02 17.90
CA PRO A 98 -9.93 -16.84 18.64
C PRO A 98 -8.70 -17.13 17.76
N THR A 99 -7.67 -16.29 17.89
CA THR A 99 -6.35 -16.50 17.29
C THR A 99 -5.30 -16.67 18.40
N GLU A 100 -4.20 -17.37 18.13
CA GLU A 100 -3.12 -17.56 19.12
C GLU A 100 -2.47 -16.22 19.53
N SER A 101 -2.39 -15.27 18.61
CA SER A 101 -1.84 -13.94 18.86
C SER A 101 -2.76 -13.04 19.69
N GLY A 102 -4.06 -13.35 19.75
CA GLY A 102 -5.08 -12.50 20.34
C GLY A 102 -5.56 -11.38 19.43
N ASP A 103 -5.13 -11.34 18.18
CA ASP A 103 -5.63 -10.39 17.18
C ASP A 103 -6.95 -10.85 16.57
N GLY A 104 -7.79 -9.92 16.11
CA GLY A 104 -9.06 -10.21 15.45
C GLY A 104 -8.86 -10.76 14.03
N VAL A 105 -9.85 -11.52 13.56
CA VAL A 105 -9.97 -11.92 12.17
C VAL A 105 -10.84 -10.90 11.43
N ILE A 106 -10.45 -10.59 10.19
CA ILE A 106 -11.18 -9.65 9.33
C ILE A 106 -11.42 -10.35 7.99
N ASP A 107 -12.67 -10.37 7.52
CA ASP A 107 -12.99 -10.80 6.18
C ASP A 107 -13.47 -9.61 5.34
N PHE A 108 -12.99 -9.50 4.12
CA PHE A 108 -13.56 -8.68 3.05
C PHE A 108 -14.26 -9.65 2.10
N GLN A 109 -15.53 -9.42 1.81
CA GLN A 109 -16.36 -10.28 0.99
C GLN A 109 -16.99 -9.47 -0.14
N TYR A 110 -16.96 -9.99 -1.34
CA TYR A 110 -17.42 -9.32 -2.55
C TYR A 110 -18.56 -10.12 -3.15
N LEU A 111 -19.73 -9.52 -3.26
CA LEU A 111 -20.87 -10.10 -3.96
C LEU A 111 -20.80 -9.74 -5.45
N GLU A 112 -20.58 -8.47 -5.72
CA GLU A 112 -20.38 -7.91 -7.06
C GLU A 112 -19.22 -6.93 -6.97
N VAL A 113 -18.18 -7.10 -7.80
CA VAL A 113 -17.02 -6.21 -7.85
C VAL A 113 -16.37 -6.23 -9.22
N GLU A 114 -16.24 -5.07 -9.82
CA GLU A 114 -15.51 -4.90 -11.06
C GLU A 114 -14.68 -3.61 -11.00
N ASP A 115 -13.35 -3.74 -11.08
CA ASP A 115 -12.45 -2.59 -11.13
C ASP A 115 -12.36 -2.10 -12.58
N VAL A 116 -13.20 -1.12 -12.93
CA VAL A 116 -13.36 -0.58 -14.29
C VAL A 116 -12.37 0.53 -14.62
N ASP A 117 -11.66 1.05 -13.64
CA ASP A 117 -10.71 2.14 -13.82
C ASP A 117 -9.52 1.72 -14.69
N VAL A 118 -9.28 2.45 -15.77
CA VAL A 118 -8.21 2.11 -16.73
C VAL A 118 -7.05 3.10 -16.75
N THR A 119 -7.18 4.27 -16.12
CA THR A 119 -6.19 5.35 -16.26
C THR A 119 -5.71 5.98 -14.96
N LYS A 120 -6.55 6.08 -13.95
CA LYS A 120 -6.26 6.68 -12.64
C LYS A 120 -7.32 6.23 -11.64
N ASN A 121 -7.01 6.40 -10.35
CA ASN A 121 -7.94 6.16 -9.25
C ASN A 121 -8.48 4.72 -9.18
N TYR A 122 -7.65 3.76 -9.51
CA TYR A 122 -8.00 2.35 -9.29
C TYR A 122 -8.20 2.07 -7.81
N SER A 123 -9.02 1.08 -7.51
CA SER A 123 -9.31 0.67 -6.16
C SER A 123 -8.06 0.38 -5.32
N THR A 124 -8.17 0.61 -4.03
CA THR A 124 -7.20 0.17 -3.03
C THR A 124 -7.85 -0.84 -2.10
N VAL A 125 -7.29 -2.04 -2.02
CA VAL A 125 -7.74 -3.09 -1.10
C VAL A 125 -6.61 -3.48 -0.16
N GLY A 126 -6.90 -3.49 1.14
CA GLY A 126 -5.93 -3.87 2.15
C GLY A 126 -6.21 -3.30 3.54
N ILE A 127 -5.25 -3.48 4.43
CA ILE A 127 -5.31 -3.00 5.82
C ILE A 127 -4.03 -2.26 6.18
N GLU A 128 -4.12 -1.26 7.04
CA GLU A 128 -2.99 -0.43 7.47
C GLU A 128 -2.93 -0.29 8.99
N ALA A 129 -1.72 -0.32 9.52
CA ALA A 129 -1.47 -0.11 10.94
C ALA A 129 -1.76 1.33 11.38
N PRO A 130 -2.12 1.54 12.67
CA PRO A 130 -2.39 2.87 13.21
C PRO A 130 -1.23 3.86 13.04
N GLU A 131 0.01 3.40 13.10
CA GLU A 131 1.21 4.21 12.97
C GLU A 131 1.52 4.59 11.52
N LYS A 132 0.79 4.06 10.55
CA LYS A 132 0.95 4.33 9.11
C LYS A 132 2.36 4.02 8.58
N ASN A 133 3.03 3.07 9.18
CA ASN A 133 4.40 2.68 8.81
C ASN A 133 4.48 1.28 8.20
N TYR A 134 3.40 0.52 8.25
CA TYR A 134 3.23 -0.78 7.59
C TYR A 134 1.75 -1.08 7.33
N GLY A 135 1.52 -2.01 6.42
CA GLY A 135 0.19 -2.49 6.07
C GLY A 135 0.27 -3.65 5.09
N LEU A 136 -0.84 -4.27 4.83
CA LEU A 136 -0.98 -5.33 3.84
C LEU A 136 -1.83 -4.78 2.70
N GLN A 137 -1.21 -4.55 1.55
CA GLN A 137 -1.88 -4.16 0.32
C GLN A 137 -2.17 -5.41 -0.50
N TYR A 138 -3.44 -5.64 -0.81
CA TYR A 138 -3.86 -6.73 -1.68
C TYR A 138 -3.80 -6.31 -3.15
N VAL A 139 -4.39 -5.16 -3.47
CA VAL A 139 -4.33 -4.53 -4.79
C VAL A 139 -4.29 -3.01 -4.65
N PHE A 140 -3.66 -2.36 -5.58
CA PHE A 140 -3.69 -0.92 -5.81
C PHE A 140 -3.40 -0.64 -7.28
N ASN A 141 -4.20 0.21 -7.93
CA ASN A 141 -4.09 0.54 -9.35
C ASN A 141 -4.01 -0.73 -10.24
N ASN A 142 -4.88 -1.70 -10.02
CA ASN A 142 -4.87 -3.00 -10.71
C ASN A 142 -3.56 -3.78 -10.61
N VAL A 143 -2.66 -3.39 -9.68
CA VAL A 143 -1.43 -4.11 -9.40
C VAL A 143 -1.64 -4.95 -8.14
N TYR A 144 -1.81 -6.23 -8.32
CA TYR A 144 -2.01 -7.19 -7.25
C TYR A 144 -0.71 -7.55 -6.54
N ALA A 145 -0.78 -7.76 -5.23
CA ALA A 145 0.33 -8.34 -4.49
C ALA A 145 0.71 -9.71 -5.07
N ALA A 146 1.98 -10.08 -4.97
CA ALA A 146 2.43 -11.35 -5.52
C ALA A 146 1.71 -12.53 -4.86
N GLY A 147 1.07 -13.38 -5.67
CA GLY A 147 0.27 -14.50 -5.22
C GLY A 147 -1.19 -14.16 -4.87
N ALA A 148 -1.57 -12.88 -4.90
CA ALA A 148 -2.97 -12.51 -4.77
C ALA A 148 -3.75 -12.90 -6.04
N ALA A 149 -4.95 -13.41 -5.85
CA ALA A 149 -5.87 -13.66 -6.95
C ALA A 149 -6.62 -12.36 -7.29
N PRO A 150 -6.99 -12.11 -8.56
CA PRO A 150 -7.79 -10.96 -8.94
C PRO A 150 -9.10 -10.89 -8.14
N LEU A 151 -9.60 -9.68 -7.87
CA LEU A 151 -10.94 -9.51 -7.34
C LEU A 151 -11.95 -10.00 -8.38
N GLU A 152 -12.95 -10.69 -7.90
CA GLU A 152 -14.08 -11.18 -8.72
C GLU A 152 -15.28 -11.42 -7.82
N ASP A 153 -16.44 -11.53 -8.40
CA ASP A 153 -17.68 -11.83 -7.70
C ASP A 153 -17.55 -13.10 -6.85
N GLU A 154 -18.27 -13.11 -5.73
CA GLU A 154 -18.33 -14.23 -4.76
C GLU A 154 -16.96 -14.57 -4.13
N ARG A 155 -15.99 -13.66 -4.17
CA ARG A 155 -14.68 -13.81 -3.53
C ARG A 155 -14.67 -13.29 -2.11
N ALA A 156 -13.82 -13.89 -1.27
CA ALA A 156 -13.49 -13.37 0.05
C ALA A 156 -11.97 -13.33 0.28
N ILE A 157 -11.53 -12.33 1.02
CA ILE A 157 -10.15 -12.17 1.49
C ILE A 157 -10.17 -12.20 3.00
N ARG A 158 -9.40 -13.09 3.62
CA ARG A 158 -9.27 -13.18 5.06
C ARG A 158 -7.93 -12.65 5.54
N PHE A 159 -7.96 -11.70 6.46
CA PHE A 159 -6.80 -11.25 7.21
C PHE A 159 -6.82 -11.92 8.58
N THR A 160 -5.79 -12.69 8.86
CA THR A 160 -5.62 -13.44 10.12
C THR A 160 -4.15 -13.60 10.43
N THR A 161 -3.82 -13.77 11.69
CA THR A 161 -2.48 -14.14 12.14
C THR A 161 -2.25 -15.65 12.17
N GLU A 162 -3.31 -16.43 11.92
CA GLU A 162 -3.22 -17.88 11.81
C GLU A 162 -2.71 -18.28 10.41
N ALA A 163 -1.78 -19.22 10.37
CA ALA A 163 -1.34 -19.80 9.11
C ALA A 163 -2.46 -20.63 8.47
N PRO A 164 -2.63 -20.58 7.13
CA PRO A 164 -3.57 -21.49 6.45
C PRO A 164 -3.23 -22.95 6.71
N ASP A 165 -4.24 -23.84 6.77
CA ASP A 165 -4.08 -25.27 7.06
C ASP A 165 -3.05 -25.99 6.16
N ASN A 166 -2.82 -25.50 4.96
CA ASN A 166 -1.86 -26.04 4.00
C ASN A 166 -0.62 -25.15 3.83
N TYR A 167 -0.37 -24.24 4.79
CA TYR A 167 0.79 -23.39 4.73
C TYR A 167 2.06 -24.21 4.98
N VAL A 168 2.85 -24.35 3.96
CA VAL A 168 4.23 -24.84 4.09
C VAL A 168 5.12 -23.61 4.21
N ALA A 169 5.62 -23.35 5.41
CA ALA A 169 6.55 -22.27 5.60
C ALA A 169 7.74 -22.44 4.61
N PRO A 170 8.13 -21.40 3.87
CA PRO A 170 9.30 -21.46 3.03
C PRO A 170 10.50 -21.92 3.88
N LEU A 171 11.29 -22.87 3.40
CA LEU A 171 12.49 -23.35 4.09
C LEU A 171 13.57 -22.29 4.26
N GLU A 172 13.45 -21.20 3.53
CA GLU A 172 14.19 -19.96 3.78
C GLU A 172 13.15 -18.87 4.11
N VAL A 173 13.24 -18.32 5.31
CA VAL A 173 12.59 -17.06 5.64
C VAL A 173 13.28 -16.02 4.77
N VAL A 174 12.72 -15.73 3.61
CA VAL A 174 12.96 -14.45 2.96
C VAL A 174 12.31 -13.45 3.91
N GLU A 175 13.14 -12.89 4.81
CA GLU A 175 12.67 -11.88 5.75
C GLU A 175 11.85 -10.84 4.99
N GLY A 176 10.59 -10.81 5.32
CA GLY A 176 9.58 -9.80 5.05
C GLY A 176 9.53 -9.19 3.67
N TRP A 177 8.39 -9.33 3.03
CA TRP A 177 7.98 -8.53 1.86
C TRP A 177 7.96 -7.03 2.17
N ASN A 178 7.98 -6.64 3.45
CA ASN A 178 8.23 -5.28 3.89
C ASN A 178 9.59 -5.21 4.58
N PRO A 179 10.53 -4.47 4.03
CA PRO A 179 11.79 -4.20 4.72
C PRO A 179 11.51 -3.61 6.10
N SER A 180 12.10 -4.17 7.15
CA SER A 180 11.94 -3.69 8.53
C SER A 180 12.55 -2.29 8.77
N GLY A 181 13.20 -1.72 7.75
CA GLY A 181 13.81 -0.39 7.83
C GLY A 181 14.48 0.04 6.53
N PHE A 182 14.76 1.33 6.45
CA PHE A 182 15.61 1.85 5.39
C PHE A 182 17.00 1.24 5.49
N ALA A 183 17.50 0.67 4.40
CA ALA A 183 18.88 0.21 4.31
C ALA A 183 19.49 0.66 2.97
N LEU A 184 20.79 0.91 3.00
CA LEU A 184 21.62 1.09 1.82
C LEU A 184 22.79 0.14 1.99
N ASN A 185 22.83 -0.90 1.17
CA ASN A 185 23.86 -1.93 1.25
C ASN A 185 25.15 -1.49 0.56
N PRO A 186 26.29 -2.12 0.88
CA PRO A 186 27.58 -1.81 0.24
C PRO A 186 27.50 -1.90 -1.29
N ALA A 187 28.22 -0.97 -1.95
CA ALA A 187 28.35 -0.98 -3.39
C ALA A 187 29.15 -2.19 -3.88
N TYR A 188 28.68 -2.84 -4.94
CA TYR A 188 29.36 -3.97 -5.58
C TYR A 188 29.26 -3.91 -7.10
N PRO A 189 30.38 -4.12 -7.84
CA PRO A 189 31.73 -4.32 -7.32
C PRO A 189 32.31 -3.04 -6.68
N ASN A 190 33.21 -3.22 -5.72
CA ASN A 190 33.99 -2.13 -5.13
C ASN A 190 35.42 -2.66 -4.82
N PRO A 191 36.51 -2.23 -5.55
CA PRO A 191 36.50 -1.16 -6.56
C PRO A 191 35.66 -1.47 -7.79
N PHE A 192 35.15 -0.41 -8.46
CA PHE A 192 34.30 -0.54 -9.64
C PHE A 192 34.96 0.02 -10.92
N ASN A 193 34.55 -0.51 -12.10
CA ASN A 193 35.02 -0.03 -13.40
C ASN A 193 34.01 -0.38 -14.51
N PRO A 194 33.31 0.55 -15.12
CA PRO A 194 32.95 1.86 -14.59
C PRO A 194 31.65 1.81 -13.74
N LEU A 195 31.02 0.63 -13.61
CA LEU A 195 29.70 0.45 -13.02
C LEU A 195 29.80 -0.20 -11.64
N THR A 196 29.04 0.34 -10.69
CA THR A 196 28.78 -0.29 -9.40
C THR A 196 27.28 -0.25 -9.10
N THR A 197 26.81 -1.16 -8.29
CA THR A 197 25.40 -1.31 -7.93
C THR A 197 25.26 -1.44 -6.41
N MET A 198 24.17 -0.91 -5.88
CA MET A 198 23.80 -1.02 -4.47
C MET A 198 22.37 -1.50 -4.38
N ASP A 199 22.13 -2.38 -3.44
CA ASP A 199 20.79 -2.75 -3.05
C ASP A 199 20.34 -1.83 -1.92
N LEU A 200 19.10 -1.36 -1.99
CA LEU A 200 18.50 -0.54 -0.97
C LEU A 200 17.10 -1.02 -0.61
N THR A 201 16.67 -0.73 0.59
CA THR A 201 15.34 -1.09 1.05
C THR A 201 14.60 0.16 1.52
N VAL A 202 13.31 0.22 1.18
CA VAL A 202 12.37 1.26 1.58
C VAL A 202 11.22 0.56 2.31
N PRO A 203 11.02 0.79 3.62
CA PRO A 203 10.03 0.05 4.40
C PRO A 203 8.60 0.59 4.26
N PHE A 204 8.45 1.87 3.92
CA PHE A 204 7.18 2.55 3.69
C PHE A 204 7.38 3.69 2.69
N SER A 205 6.29 4.18 2.09
CA SER A 205 6.35 5.28 1.12
C SER A 205 6.97 6.52 1.73
N GLU A 206 8.09 6.97 1.16
CA GLU A 206 8.86 8.11 1.67
C GLU A 206 9.56 8.84 0.54
N PHE A 207 9.77 10.15 0.72
CA PHE A 207 10.59 10.92 -0.19
C PHE A 207 12.07 10.58 0.04
N VAL A 208 12.68 9.91 -0.93
CA VAL A 208 14.06 9.45 -0.88
C VAL A 208 14.90 10.22 -1.88
N LYS A 209 16.04 10.72 -1.41
CA LYS A 209 17.08 11.29 -2.27
C LYS A 209 18.34 10.46 -2.14
N ILE A 210 18.90 10.01 -3.26
CA ILE A 210 20.17 9.26 -3.31
C ILE A 210 21.16 10.03 -4.17
N THR A 211 22.27 10.39 -3.56
CA THR A 211 23.35 11.18 -4.21
C THR A 211 24.69 10.52 -4.04
N VAL A 212 25.56 10.75 -5.00
CA VAL A 212 26.98 10.43 -4.88
C VAL A 212 27.73 11.72 -4.52
N ILE A 213 28.56 11.66 -3.49
CA ILE A 213 29.39 12.78 -3.05
C ILE A 213 30.89 12.40 -3.10
N ASP A 214 31.74 13.38 -3.29
CA ASP A 214 33.18 13.22 -3.18
C ASP A 214 33.67 13.33 -1.71
N ILE A 215 34.96 13.16 -1.49
CA ILE A 215 35.59 13.22 -0.16
C ILE A 215 35.47 14.61 0.51
N LEU A 216 35.11 15.65 -0.24
CA LEU A 216 34.86 17.00 0.27
C LEU A 216 33.37 17.27 0.52
N GLY A 217 32.50 16.24 0.37
CA GLY A 217 31.06 16.34 0.55
C GLY A 217 30.32 17.03 -0.60
N ARG A 218 30.96 17.27 -1.74
CA ARG A 218 30.32 17.90 -2.90
C ARG A 218 29.51 16.86 -3.66
N GLU A 219 28.27 17.19 -4.01
CA GLU A 219 27.42 16.34 -4.85
C GLU A 219 28.01 16.18 -6.24
N VAL A 220 28.26 14.94 -6.64
CA VAL A 220 28.82 14.55 -7.94
C VAL A 220 27.73 14.09 -8.89
N ALA A 221 26.83 13.27 -8.36
CA ALA A 221 25.70 12.74 -9.13
C ALA A 221 24.45 12.59 -8.23
N GLN A 222 23.28 12.68 -8.83
CA GLN A 222 22.02 12.37 -8.21
C GLN A 222 21.45 11.13 -8.88
N LEU A 223 21.32 10.02 -8.13
CA LEU A 223 20.88 8.74 -8.66
C LEU A 223 19.36 8.57 -8.55
N GLN A 224 18.76 9.12 -7.49
CA GLN A 224 17.31 9.06 -7.24
C GLN A 224 16.86 10.32 -6.50
N LYS A 225 15.64 10.79 -6.81
CA LYS A 225 14.96 11.84 -6.05
C LYS A 225 13.46 11.77 -6.31
N GLY A 226 12.69 11.43 -5.29
CA GLY A 226 11.24 11.33 -5.37
C GLY A 226 10.69 10.40 -4.30
N VAL A 227 9.37 10.27 -4.29
CA VAL A 227 8.69 9.30 -3.42
C VAL A 227 9.00 7.89 -3.95
N MET A 228 9.46 7.03 -3.04
CA MET A 228 9.65 5.60 -3.29
C MET A 228 8.66 4.83 -2.44
N VAL A 229 8.02 3.84 -3.02
CA VAL A 229 7.09 2.94 -2.32
C VAL A 229 7.84 1.85 -1.55
N PRO A 230 7.21 1.11 -0.62
CA PRO A 230 7.84 -0.01 0.05
C PRO A 230 8.43 -1.02 -0.94
N GLY A 231 9.65 -1.47 -0.69
CA GLY A 231 10.28 -2.46 -1.58
C GLY A 231 11.79 -2.55 -1.47
N TYR A 232 12.31 -3.50 -2.28
CA TYR A 232 13.73 -3.70 -2.49
C TYR A 232 14.11 -3.13 -3.85
N TYR A 233 15.14 -2.31 -3.87
CA TYR A 233 15.56 -1.59 -5.07
C TYR A 233 17.03 -1.85 -5.37
N LYS A 234 17.34 -1.82 -6.63
CA LYS A 234 18.72 -1.87 -7.11
C LYS A 234 19.04 -0.57 -7.83
N ILE A 235 20.06 0.14 -7.37
CA ILE A 235 20.49 1.40 -7.97
C ILE A 235 21.93 1.28 -8.43
N SER A 236 22.23 1.84 -9.58
CA SER A 236 23.56 1.73 -10.19
C SER A 236 24.16 3.10 -10.44
N TRP A 237 25.49 3.19 -10.33
CA TRP A 237 26.26 4.36 -10.72
C TRP A 237 27.38 3.96 -11.68
N ASN A 238 27.46 4.65 -12.80
CA ASN A 238 28.42 4.40 -13.87
C ASN A 238 29.67 5.29 -13.81
N GLY A 239 29.95 5.92 -12.69
CA GLY A 239 31.12 6.80 -12.54
C GLY A 239 31.00 8.12 -13.30
N GLN A 240 29.78 8.60 -13.57
CA GLN A 240 29.55 9.88 -14.26
C GLN A 240 28.92 10.92 -13.34
N THR A 241 29.21 12.18 -13.62
CA THR A 241 28.53 13.32 -13.02
C THR A 241 27.12 13.47 -13.59
N ARG A 242 26.31 14.34 -12.98
CA ARG A 242 24.98 14.69 -13.49
C ARG A 242 24.99 15.20 -14.94
N SER A 243 26.13 15.79 -15.40
CA SER A 243 26.28 16.24 -16.78
C SER A 243 26.83 15.18 -17.74
N GLY A 244 26.96 13.91 -17.29
CA GLY A 244 27.46 12.78 -18.10
C GLY A 244 28.99 12.74 -18.23
N LYS A 245 29.73 13.59 -17.52
CA LYS A 245 31.20 13.61 -17.56
C LYS A 245 31.75 12.55 -16.59
N SER A 246 32.71 11.74 -17.03
CA SER A 246 33.38 10.77 -16.17
C SER A 246 34.11 11.45 -15.01
N VAL A 247 34.00 10.86 -13.82
CA VAL A 247 34.70 11.32 -12.63
C VAL A 247 36.13 10.81 -12.60
N ALA A 248 37.01 11.48 -11.85
CA ALA A 248 38.37 11.01 -11.61
C ALA A 248 38.36 9.71 -10.76
N SER A 249 39.39 8.90 -10.89
CA SER A 249 39.62 7.80 -9.97
C SER A 249 39.75 8.34 -8.54
N GLY A 250 39.01 7.73 -7.59
CA GLY A 250 39.01 8.21 -6.22
C GLY A 250 37.96 7.49 -5.36
N THR A 251 37.83 7.98 -4.14
CA THR A 251 36.80 7.52 -3.19
C THR A 251 35.57 8.41 -3.30
N TYR A 252 34.42 7.79 -3.40
CA TYR A 252 33.11 8.42 -3.40
C TYR A 252 32.23 7.76 -2.35
N PHE A 253 31.22 8.51 -1.89
CA PHE A 253 30.22 8.02 -0.95
C PHE A 253 28.84 8.14 -1.57
N VAL A 254 28.03 7.16 -1.38
CA VAL A 254 26.61 7.22 -1.72
C VAL A 254 25.83 7.54 -0.47
N VAL A 255 25.00 8.57 -0.54
CA VAL A 255 24.20 9.07 0.57
C VAL A 255 22.73 8.90 0.21
N MET A 256 22.01 8.13 0.99
CA MET A 256 20.54 8.04 0.95
C MET A 256 19.97 8.88 2.07
N THR A 257 19.12 9.84 1.73
CA THR A 257 18.44 10.74 2.67
C THR A 257 16.93 10.49 2.63
N TYR A 258 16.29 10.36 3.78
CA TYR A 258 14.86 10.14 3.96
C TYR A 258 14.43 10.67 5.33
N ALA A 259 13.24 11.28 5.45
CA ALA A 259 12.66 11.74 6.73
C ALA A 259 13.69 12.39 7.67
N GLU A 260 14.48 13.35 7.19
CA GLU A 260 15.58 14.04 7.93
C GLU A 260 16.71 13.12 8.44
N LYS A 261 16.73 11.85 8.05
CA LYS A 261 17.78 10.87 8.34
C LYS A 261 18.65 10.59 7.12
N SER A 262 19.82 10.02 7.34
CA SER A 262 20.69 9.59 6.24
C SER A 262 21.38 8.25 6.52
N LYS A 263 21.66 7.52 5.43
CA LYS A 263 22.52 6.33 5.38
C LYS A 263 23.64 6.63 4.39
N ILE A 264 24.87 6.22 4.73
CA ILE A 264 26.06 6.49 3.90
C ILE A 264 26.80 5.18 3.67
N GLN A 265 27.19 4.94 2.41
CA GLN A 265 28.05 3.83 1.98
C GLN A 265 29.23 4.35 1.17
N LYS A 266 30.37 3.65 1.26
CA LYS A 266 31.63 3.98 0.57
C LYS A 266 31.75 3.15 -0.71
#